data_ef054a8e2146df96a7240dd095a64ee9
#
_entry.id   ef054a8e2146df96a7240dd095a64ee9
#
_cell.length_a   1.000
_cell.length_b   1.000
_cell.length_c   1.000
_cell.angle_alpha   90.00
_cell.angle_beta   90.00
_cell.angle_gamma   90.00
#
_symmetry.space_group_name_H-M   'P 1'
#
loop_
_entity.id
_entity.type
_entity.pdbx_description
1 polymer ?
#
loop_
_entity_poly.entity_id
_entity_poly.type
_entity_poly.pdbx_seq_one_letter_code
_entity_poly.pdbx_strand_id
1 'polypeptide(L)'
;MIKKILLIILWIATAQFAEAQRIISGKIIDFNTKQGLPAASVFLANTSVGTNTNSAGEFKLELAGPGRFNLVAALIGYETYATEVSLQENITGLIIELKHQVAELEEVVVGSYDKNGWEKWGIFFMEMLIGNTPNALNCKLLNKDAVKFTFSKKENILRAYATEPLRIENNALGFDLTYSLTQFEHNYKTRIFFYQGYPLFSERKPKNNRQYQKWLANRADTYKGSLMHFMRSVFRNKINEEGFEIKRIIRQKAPSATIRLNGEPLMEEVDVLINKPLNGDSIAFAIDDNTAGLQFKDYLQVVYKNKVMSPLYIRSKRDITLGDPVTAKLFMPDASKVVSVLANGSYFFGKDILTLDY
;
A
#
# COMPACT_ATOMS: atom_id res chain seq x y z
N MET A 1 -47.42 -30.87 -12.80
CA MET A 1 -46.06 -30.92 -13.38
C MET A 1 -45.33 -29.58 -13.28
N ILE A 2 -45.88 -28.48 -13.70
CA ILE A 2 -45.26 -27.13 -13.70
C ILE A 2 -44.78 -26.67 -12.34
N LYS A 3 -45.57 -26.86 -11.25
CA LYS A 3 -45.13 -26.52 -9.86
C LYS A 3 -43.91 -27.29 -9.38
N LYS A 4 -43.75 -28.54 -9.79
CA LYS A 4 -42.55 -29.34 -9.45
C LYS A 4 -41.31 -28.88 -10.22
N ILE A 5 -41.50 -28.47 -11.48
CA ILE A 5 -40.43 -27.92 -12.32
C ILE A 5 -39.96 -26.56 -11.77
N LEU A 6 -40.89 -25.68 -11.36
CA LEU A 6 -40.57 -24.40 -10.73
C LEU A 6 -39.81 -24.56 -9.40
N LEU A 7 -40.16 -25.54 -8.57
CA LEU A 7 -39.45 -25.87 -7.33
C LEU A 7 -38.03 -26.40 -7.60
N ILE A 8 -37.83 -27.18 -8.65
CA ILE A 8 -36.50 -27.68 -9.03
C ILE A 8 -35.63 -26.54 -9.57
N ILE A 9 -36.19 -25.64 -10.40
CA ILE A 9 -35.48 -24.45 -10.91
C ILE A 9 -35.12 -23.51 -9.76
N LEU A 10 -35.99 -23.31 -8.78
CA LEU A 10 -35.71 -22.51 -7.59
C LEU A 10 -34.60 -23.13 -6.73
N TRP A 11 -34.56 -24.46 -6.63
CA TRP A 11 -33.54 -25.19 -5.86
C TRP A 11 -32.18 -25.14 -6.57
N ILE A 12 -32.13 -25.21 -7.90
CA ILE A 12 -30.91 -25.06 -8.70
C ILE A 12 -30.39 -23.62 -8.65
N ALA A 13 -31.29 -22.61 -8.64
CA ALA A 13 -30.92 -21.21 -8.54
C ALA A 13 -30.29 -20.82 -7.18
N THR A 14 -30.67 -21.50 -6.10
CA THR A 14 -30.08 -21.26 -4.76
C THR A 14 -28.72 -21.96 -4.54
N ALA A 15 -28.39 -22.97 -5.34
CA ALA A 15 -27.13 -23.72 -5.20
C ALA A 15 -25.91 -22.97 -5.76
N GLN A 16 -26.07 -21.86 -6.47
CA GLN A 16 -24.97 -21.16 -7.16
C GLN A 16 -24.23 -20.10 -6.33
N PHE A 17 -24.60 -19.87 -5.07
CA PHE A 17 -23.96 -18.84 -4.23
C PHE A 17 -23.09 -19.38 -3.08
N ALA A 18 -22.66 -20.64 -3.14
CA ALA A 18 -21.63 -21.13 -2.23
C ALA A 18 -20.25 -20.63 -2.71
N GLU A 19 -19.88 -19.40 -2.40
CA GLU A 19 -18.48 -18.99 -2.52
C GLU A 19 -17.66 -19.91 -1.62
N ALA A 20 -16.80 -20.75 -2.24
CA ALA A 20 -15.96 -21.67 -1.50
C ALA A 20 -14.97 -20.87 -0.65
N GLN A 21 -15.19 -20.88 0.66
CA GLN A 21 -14.30 -20.28 1.64
C GLN A 21 -12.90 -20.90 1.48
N ARG A 22 -11.88 -20.07 1.34
CA ARG A 22 -10.49 -20.51 1.22
C ARG A 22 -9.82 -20.45 2.58
N ILE A 23 -8.98 -21.43 2.86
CA ILE A 23 -8.30 -21.57 4.15
C ILE A 23 -6.79 -21.49 3.92
N ILE A 24 -6.12 -20.70 4.77
CA ILE A 24 -4.68 -20.77 5.01
C ILE A 24 -4.49 -21.23 6.44
N SER A 25 -3.78 -22.32 6.66
CA SER A 25 -3.44 -22.80 7.99
C SER A 25 -2.01 -23.28 8.08
N GLY A 26 -1.45 -23.17 9.29
CA GLY A 26 -0.08 -23.57 9.51
C GLY A 26 0.37 -23.31 10.92
N LYS A 27 1.67 -23.25 11.12
CA LYS A 27 2.34 -23.04 12.38
C LYS A 27 3.45 -22.02 12.26
N ILE A 28 3.54 -21.11 13.21
CA ILE A 28 4.66 -20.21 13.38
C ILE A 28 5.59 -20.78 14.43
N ILE A 29 6.87 -20.90 14.11
CA ILE A 29 7.89 -21.45 14.99
C ILE A 29 9.09 -20.52 15.08
N ASP A 30 9.80 -20.61 16.18
CA ASP A 30 11.10 -19.96 16.35
C ASP A 30 12.16 -20.63 15.47
N PHE A 31 12.92 -19.84 14.73
CA PHE A 31 13.94 -20.34 13.80
C PHE A 31 15.03 -21.19 14.49
N ASN A 32 15.46 -20.82 15.69
CA ASN A 32 16.55 -21.48 16.42
C ASN A 32 16.05 -22.68 17.23
N THR A 33 14.98 -22.48 18.01
CA THR A 33 14.49 -23.50 18.95
C THR A 33 13.49 -24.47 18.34
N LYS A 34 12.91 -24.13 17.19
CA LYS A 34 11.83 -24.87 16.49
C LYS A 34 10.56 -25.03 17.33
N GLN A 35 10.45 -24.30 18.42
CA GLN A 35 9.23 -24.28 19.25
C GLN A 35 8.15 -23.38 18.64
N GLY A 36 6.88 -23.73 18.85
CA GLY A 36 5.76 -22.91 18.42
C GLY A 36 5.74 -21.55 19.11
N LEU A 37 5.48 -20.50 18.36
CA LEU A 37 5.41 -19.13 18.86
C LEU A 37 3.95 -18.72 19.10
N PRO A 38 3.51 -18.59 20.37
CA PRO A 38 2.16 -18.13 20.71
C PRO A 38 2.01 -16.62 20.47
N ALA A 39 0.76 -16.20 20.24
CA ALA A 39 0.36 -14.80 20.07
C ALA A 39 1.08 -14.06 18.93
N ALA A 40 1.70 -14.76 17.99
CA ALA A 40 2.19 -14.17 16.76
C ALA A 40 1.00 -13.71 15.89
N SER A 41 1.02 -12.50 15.41
CA SER A 41 0.01 -11.97 14.50
C SER A 41 0.25 -12.53 13.09
N VAL A 42 -0.77 -13.19 12.51
CA VAL A 42 -0.72 -13.74 11.15
C VAL A 42 -1.87 -13.12 10.36
N PHE A 43 -1.56 -12.48 9.23
CA PHE A 43 -2.57 -11.74 8.49
C PHE A 43 -2.24 -11.60 7.01
N LEU A 44 -3.24 -11.23 6.24
CA LEU A 44 -3.08 -10.83 4.84
C LEU A 44 -3.00 -9.31 4.74
N ALA A 45 -1.88 -8.82 4.27
CA ALA A 45 -1.65 -7.38 4.14
C ALA A 45 -2.69 -6.71 3.25
N ASN A 46 -3.03 -5.45 3.55
CA ASN A 46 -4.05 -4.66 2.88
C ASN A 46 -5.49 -5.23 2.99
N THR A 47 -5.74 -6.10 3.95
CA THR A 47 -7.07 -6.66 4.23
C THR A 47 -7.44 -6.50 5.71
N SER A 48 -8.64 -6.97 6.08
CA SER A 48 -9.07 -7.14 7.46
C SER A 48 -8.98 -8.60 7.93
N VAL A 49 -8.31 -9.47 7.18
CA VAL A 49 -8.18 -10.89 7.49
C VAL A 49 -6.90 -11.13 8.28
N GLY A 50 -7.05 -11.48 9.53
CA GLY A 50 -5.93 -11.74 10.43
C GLY A 50 -6.36 -12.57 11.63
N THR A 51 -5.39 -13.21 12.27
CA THR A 51 -5.54 -14.00 13.49
C THR A 51 -4.26 -13.95 14.32
N ASN A 52 -4.30 -14.45 15.54
CA ASN A 52 -3.10 -14.71 16.32
C ASN A 52 -2.89 -16.22 16.47
N THR A 53 -1.65 -16.66 16.58
CA THR A 53 -1.33 -18.05 16.86
C THR A 53 -1.78 -18.46 18.27
N ASN A 54 -2.20 -19.73 18.39
CA ASN A 54 -2.52 -20.35 19.67
C ASN A 54 -1.26 -20.70 20.48
N SER A 55 -1.42 -21.35 21.65
CA SER A 55 -0.30 -21.75 22.51
C SER A 55 0.71 -22.71 21.86
N ALA A 56 0.30 -23.45 20.83
CA ALA A 56 1.16 -24.35 20.06
C ALA A 56 1.81 -23.66 18.85
N GLY A 57 1.53 -22.36 18.62
CA GLY A 57 1.98 -21.60 17.46
C GLY A 57 1.13 -21.81 16.20
N GLU A 58 -0.03 -22.47 16.28
CA GLU A 58 -0.89 -22.77 15.14
C GLU A 58 -1.81 -21.60 14.81
N PHE A 59 -2.10 -21.44 13.50
CA PHE A 59 -3.03 -20.43 13.00
C PHE A 59 -3.94 -20.96 11.91
N LYS A 60 -5.09 -20.31 11.74
CA LYS A 60 -6.03 -20.52 10.65
C LYS A 60 -6.60 -19.17 10.20
N LEU A 61 -6.54 -18.88 8.89
CA LEU A 61 -7.18 -17.77 8.22
C LEU A 61 -8.26 -18.28 7.27
N GLU A 62 -9.37 -17.57 7.20
CA GLU A 62 -10.50 -17.90 6.32
C GLU A 62 -10.81 -16.69 5.44
N LEU A 63 -10.94 -16.92 4.13
CA LEU A 63 -11.21 -15.91 3.13
C LEU A 63 -12.39 -16.29 2.25
N ALA A 64 -13.12 -15.27 1.77
CA ALA A 64 -14.09 -15.43 0.72
C ALA A 64 -13.38 -15.35 -0.64
N GLY A 65 -13.24 -16.50 -1.31
CA GLY A 65 -12.77 -16.59 -2.68
C GLY A 65 -11.24 -16.65 -2.89
N PRO A 66 -10.82 -16.85 -4.14
CA PRO A 66 -9.41 -16.92 -4.53
C PRO A 66 -8.76 -15.54 -4.59
N GLY A 67 -7.42 -15.52 -4.61
CA GLY A 67 -6.65 -14.28 -4.76
C GLY A 67 -5.17 -14.47 -4.49
N ARG A 68 -4.39 -13.41 -4.77
CA ARG A 68 -3.00 -13.31 -4.36
C ARG A 68 -2.88 -12.29 -3.25
N PHE A 69 -2.09 -12.61 -2.23
CA PHE A 69 -1.95 -11.79 -1.04
C PHE A 69 -0.52 -11.89 -0.49
N ASN A 70 -0.10 -10.89 0.24
CA ASN A 70 1.07 -11.01 1.11
C ASN A 70 0.63 -11.57 2.46
N LEU A 71 0.98 -12.82 2.74
CA LEU A 71 0.84 -13.43 4.06
C LEU A 71 1.97 -12.92 4.94
N VAL A 72 1.62 -12.30 6.04
CA VAL A 72 2.55 -11.68 6.98
C VAL A 72 2.45 -12.39 8.33
N ALA A 73 3.60 -12.67 8.93
CA ALA A 73 3.69 -13.10 10.32
C ALA A 73 4.61 -12.15 11.08
N ALA A 74 4.12 -11.61 12.21
CA ALA A 74 4.80 -10.64 13.03
C ALA A 74 4.68 -10.95 14.52
N LEU A 75 5.79 -10.88 15.25
CA LEU A 75 5.84 -11.02 16.70
C LEU A 75 6.88 -10.04 17.25
N ILE A 76 6.59 -9.40 18.38
CA ILE A 76 7.54 -8.48 19.03
C ILE A 76 8.83 -9.23 19.37
N GLY A 77 9.97 -8.66 19.02
CA GLY A 77 11.30 -9.28 19.20
C GLY A 77 11.74 -10.20 18.05
N TYR A 78 10.90 -10.32 17.00
CA TYR A 78 11.21 -11.10 15.79
C TYR A 78 11.17 -10.23 14.53
N GLU A 79 11.89 -10.64 13.51
CA GLU A 79 11.81 -10.05 12.18
C GLU A 79 10.41 -10.35 11.59
N THR A 80 9.79 -9.33 10.97
CA THR A 80 8.53 -9.54 10.26
C THR A 80 8.78 -10.42 9.03
N TYR A 81 8.11 -11.56 8.99
CA TYR A 81 8.10 -12.44 7.82
C TYR A 81 6.96 -12.05 6.88
N ALA A 82 7.24 -11.99 5.59
CA ALA A 82 6.22 -11.78 4.59
C ALA A 82 6.51 -12.62 3.33
N THR A 83 5.49 -13.23 2.77
CA THR A 83 5.57 -13.99 1.53
C THR A 83 4.30 -13.83 0.71
N GLU A 84 4.45 -13.86 -0.62
CA GLU A 84 3.29 -13.90 -1.52
C GLU A 84 2.66 -15.30 -1.49
N VAL A 85 1.33 -15.35 -1.35
CA VAL A 85 0.53 -16.56 -1.42
C VAL A 85 -0.54 -16.43 -2.50
N SER A 86 -0.70 -17.48 -3.31
CA SER A 86 -1.76 -17.59 -4.31
C SER A 86 -2.82 -18.58 -3.82
N LEU A 87 -3.99 -18.07 -3.47
CA LEU A 87 -5.11 -18.83 -2.91
C LEU A 87 -6.07 -19.29 -4.02
N GLN A 88 -5.61 -20.12 -4.94
CA GLN A 88 -6.48 -20.85 -5.87
C GLN A 88 -7.15 -22.04 -5.18
N GLU A 89 -6.44 -22.64 -4.23
CA GLU A 89 -6.87 -23.75 -3.38
C GLU A 89 -6.55 -23.44 -1.92
N ASN A 90 -6.98 -24.33 -1.01
CA ASN A 90 -6.62 -24.24 0.40
C ASN A 90 -5.11 -24.48 0.58
N ILE A 91 -4.47 -23.67 1.40
CA ILE A 91 -3.07 -23.84 1.78
C ILE A 91 -3.05 -24.33 3.23
N THR A 92 -2.58 -25.53 3.46
CA THR A 92 -2.56 -26.16 4.78
C THR A 92 -1.16 -26.65 5.13
N GLY A 93 -0.86 -26.72 6.43
CA GLY A 93 0.40 -27.23 6.91
C GLY A 93 1.62 -26.32 6.66
N LEU A 94 1.38 -25.01 6.47
CA LEU A 94 2.48 -24.05 6.35
C LEU A 94 3.31 -24.03 7.63
N ILE A 95 4.63 -24.05 7.49
CA ILE A 95 5.56 -23.79 8.58
C ILE A 95 6.29 -22.48 8.27
N ILE A 96 6.10 -21.49 9.14
CA ILE A 96 6.77 -20.19 9.03
C ILE A 96 7.74 -20.07 10.20
N GLU A 97 9.00 -19.88 9.88
CA GLU A 97 10.07 -19.71 10.87
C GLU A 97 10.33 -18.22 11.05
N LEU A 98 10.14 -17.70 12.26
CA LEU A 98 10.53 -16.34 12.61
C LEU A 98 11.93 -16.34 13.20
N LYS A 99 12.77 -15.43 12.75
CA LYS A 99 14.08 -15.16 13.30
C LYS A 99 13.95 -14.08 14.36
N HIS A 100 14.68 -14.25 15.47
CA HIS A 100 14.84 -13.14 16.41
C HIS A 100 15.40 -11.92 15.67
N GLN A 101 14.82 -10.76 15.95
CA GLN A 101 15.39 -9.51 15.50
C GLN A 101 16.77 -9.39 16.16
N VAL A 102 17.84 -9.59 15.37
CA VAL A 102 19.19 -9.66 15.91
C VAL A 102 19.55 -8.31 16.52
N ALA A 103 20.13 -8.33 17.72
CA ALA A 103 20.63 -7.16 18.43
C ALA A 103 21.72 -6.35 17.67
N GLU A 104 22.16 -6.80 16.49
CA GLU A 104 22.95 -5.98 15.56
C GLU A 104 22.22 -4.71 15.11
N LEU A 105 20.87 -4.75 15.02
CA LEU A 105 20.06 -3.53 14.92
C LEU A 105 20.00 -2.81 16.29
N GLU A 106 20.05 -3.53 17.41
CA GLU A 106 20.15 -2.93 18.74
C GLU A 106 21.51 -2.29 18.98
N GLU A 107 22.62 -2.88 18.58
CA GLU A 107 23.96 -2.29 18.79
C GLU A 107 24.21 -1.08 17.88
N VAL A 108 23.69 -1.09 16.64
CA VAL A 108 23.71 0.07 15.74
C VAL A 108 22.57 1.08 16.03
N VAL A 109 21.41 0.65 16.56
CA VAL A 109 20.26 1.51 16.83
C VAL A 109 20.19 1.94 18.31
N VAL A 110 20.49 1.05 19.27
CA VAL A 110 20.41 1.37 20.72
C VAL A 110 21.51 2.36 21.15
N GLY A 111 22.67 2.40 20.48
CA GLY A 111 23.71 3.39 20.73
C GLY A 111 23.56 4.71 19.96
N SER A 112 22.68 4.79 18.93
CA SER A 112 22.70 5.89 17.96
C SER A 112 21.36 6.54 17.63
N TYR A 113 20.22 6.08 18.17
CA TYR A 113 18.96 6.78 17.89
C TYR A 113 18.88 8.13 18.62
N ASP A 114 18.29 9.11 17.95
CA ASP A 114 18.09 10.43 18.53
C ASP A 114 16.98 10.37 19.59
N LYS A 115 17.32 10.64 20.85
CA LYS A 115 16.38 10.62 21.98
C LYS A 115 15.22 11.62 21.81
N ASN A 116 15.47 12.71 21.10
CA ASN A 116 14.47 13.73 20.75
C ASN A 116 13.99 13.57 19.30
N GLY A 117 14.11 12.37 18.73
CA GLY A 117 13.79 12.11 17.32
C GLY A 117 12.33 12.37 16.99
N TRP A 118 11.43 12.05 17.91
CA TRP A 118 10.00 12.32 17.70
C TRP A 118 9.68 13.82 17.64
N GLU A 119 10.26 14.63 18.49
CA GLU A 119 10.10 16.08 18.49
C GLU A 119 10.65 16.71 17.20
N LYS A 120 11.73 16.15 16.65
CA LYS A 120 12.37 16.65 15.44
C LYS A 120 11.67 16.21 14.16
N TRP A 121 11.27 14.95 14.07
CA TRP A 121 10.83 14.32 12.82
C TRP A 121 9.46 13.67 12.89
N GLY A 122 8.78 13.65 14.04
CA GLY A 122 7.49 12.99 14.19
C GLY A 122 6.40 13.55 13.28
N ILE A 123 6.35 14.86 13.06
CA ILE A 123 5.42 15.50 12.13
C ILE A 123 5.71 15.02 10.69
N PHE A 124 6.97 15.11 10.27
CA PHE A 124 7.40 14.63 8.96
C PHE A 124 7.08 13.14 8.76
N PHE A 125 7.37 12.32 9.77
CA PHE A 125 7.04 10.89 9.74
C PHE A 125 5.54 10.63 9.52
N MET A 126 4.69 11.34 10.27
CA MET A 126 3.24 11.20 10.14
C MET A 126 2.74 11.68 8.77
N GLU A 127 3.25 12.79 8.26
CA GLU A 127 2.90 13.29 6.93
C GLU A 127 3.31 12.32 5.82
N MET A 128 4.49 11.70 5.93
CA MET A 128 4.97 10.75 4.93
C MET A 128 4.25 9.39 5.02
N LEU A 129 3.95 8.90 6.22
CA LEU A 129 3.31 7.60 6.42
C LEU A 129 1.80 7.62 6.14
N ILE A 130 1.11 8.66 6.60
CA ILE A 130 -0.36 8.75 6.58
C ILE A 130 -0.84 9.72 5.49
N GLY A 131 0.02 10.67 5.10
CA GLY A 131 -0.32 11.74 4.17
C GLY A 131 -0.89 12.98 4.86
N ASN A 132 -1.28 13.96 4.04
CA ASN A 132 -1.80 15.27 4.46
C ASN A 132 -3.21 15.55 3.92
N THR A 133 -4.03 14.51 3.80
CA THR A 133 -5.43 14.62 3.37
C THR A 133 -6.34 15.02 4.53
N PRO A 134 -7.59 15.47 4.28
CA PRO A 134 -8.56 15.74 5.36
C PRO A 134 -8.79 14.53 6.28
N ASN A 135 -8.69 13.31 5.75
CA ASN A 135 -8.82 12.09 6.54
C ASN A 135 -7.59 11.84 7.41
N ALA A 136 -6.40 12.20 6.93
CA ALA A 136 -5.14 12.07 7.68
C ALA A 136 -5.16 12.89 8.99
N LEU A 137 -5.79 14.06 8.99
CA LEU A 137 -5.97 14.88 10.20
C LEU A 137 -6.80 14.20 11.31
N ASN A 138 -7.57 13.18 10.95
CA ASN A 138 -8.37 12.38 11.87
C ASN A 138 -7.69 11.04 12.22
N CYS A 139 -6.44 10.85 11.80
CA CYS A 139 -5.63 9.70 12.17
C CYS A 139 -4.80 10.02 13.42
N LYS A 140 -4.65 9.03 14.29
CA LYS A 140 -3.87 9.15 15.52
C LYS A 140 -2.96 7.93 15.68
N LEU A 141 -1.67 8.15 15.75
CA LEU A 141 -0.70 7.12 16.16
C LEU A 141 -0.77 6.98 17.69
N LEU A 142 -1.06 5.77 18.17
CA LEU A 142 -1.29 5.50 19.59
C LEU A 142 -0.01 5.19 20.36
N ASN A 143 0.99 4.63 19.68
CA ASN A 143 2.26 4.17 20.26
C ASN A 143 3.47 4.87 19.60
N LYS A 144 3.45 6.20 19.59
CA LYS A 144 4.54 7.02 19.02
C LYS A 144 5.92 6.68 19.58
N ASP A 145 5.98 6.22 20.82
CA ASP A 145 7.23 5.87 21.51
C ASP A 145 7.89 4.60 20.93
N ALA A 146 7.14 3.81 20.16
CA ALA A 146 7.69 2.69 19.39
C ALA A 146 8.54 3.16 18.20
N VAL A 147 8.37 4.41 17.73
CA VAL A 147 9.13 4.93 16.59
C VAL A 147 10.47 5.49 17.06
N LYS A 148 11.54 4.99 16.49
CA LYS A 148 12.93 5.43 16.74
C LYS A 148 13.52 6.02 15.48
N PHE A 149 14.26 7.11 15.61
CA PHE A 149 14.87 7.82 14.48
C PHE A 149 16.39 7.82 14.57
N THR A 150 17.02 7.66 13.41
CA THR A 150 18.46 7.87 13.23
C THR A 150 18.69 8.83 12.08
N PHE A 151 19.71 9.68 12.19
CA PHE A 151 20.09 10.59 11.13
C PHE A 151 21.60 10.50 10.85
N SER A 152 21.93 10.00 9.66
CA SER A 152 23.32 9.97 9.17
C SER A 152 23.70 11.33 8.58
N LYS A 153 24.51 12.11 9.30
CA LYS A 153 25.04 13.40 8.78
C LYS A 153 25.92 13.21 7.54
N LYS A 154 26.66 12.12 7.45
CA LYS A 154 27.56 11.80 6.33
C LYS A 154 26.76 11.56 5.04
N GLU A 155 25.72 10.78 5.13
CA GLU A 155 24.89 10.39 3.99
C GLU A 155 23.77 11.40 3.74
N ASN A 156 23.39 12.19 4.76
CA ASN A 156 22.24 13.06 4.81
C ASN A 156 20.91 12.28 4.68
N ILE A 157 20.83 11.17 5.44
CA ILE A 157 19.71 10.24 5.40
C ILE A 157 19.06 10.15 6.77
N LEU A 158 17.74 10.32 6.81
CA LEU A 158 16.88 10.03 7.95
C LEU A 158 16.29 8.62 7.79
N ARG A 159 16.39 7.81 8.85
CA ARG A 159 15.71 6.51 8.94
C ARG A 159 14.82 6.48 10.16
N ALA A 160 13.68 5.79 10.04
CA ALA A 160 12.83 5.48 11.17
C ALA A 160 12.60 3.97 11.27
N TYR A 161 12.54 3.49 12.51
CA TYR A 161 12.32 2.10 12.88
C TYR A 161 11.14 2.02 13.84
N ALA A 162 10.41 0.93 13.81
CA ALA A 162 9.38 0.63 14.79
C ALA A 162 9.78 -0.58 15.63
N THR A 163 9.78 -0.44 16.95
CA THR A 163 10.11 -1.53 17.89
C THR A 163 8.97 -2.52 18.10
N GLU A 164 7.76 -2.12 17.71
CA GLU A 164 6.55 -2.92 17.68
C GLU A 164 5.64 -2.43 16.53
N PRO A 165 4.64 -3.20 16.08
CA PRO A 165 3.71 -2.72 15.07
C PRO A 165 3.04 -1.42 15.48
N LEU A 166 2.98 -0.47 14.56
CA LEU A 166 2.37 0.82 14.79
C LEU A 166 0.84 0.68 14.88
N ARG A 167 0.22 1.29 15.87
CA ARG A 167 -1.22 1.29 16.08
C ARG A 167 -1.79 2.66 15.72
N ILE A 168 -2.60 2.68 14.67
CA ILE A 168 -3.14 3.93 14.11
C ILE A 168 -4.66 3.87 14.12
N GLU A 169 -5.30 4.81 14.81
CA GLU A 169 -6.75 5.03 14.70
C GLU A 169 -7.05 5.92 13.51
N ASN A 170 -7.94 5.49 12.62
CA ASN A 170 -8.50 6.33 11.57
C ASN A 170 -9.97 6.65 11.86
N ASN A 171 -10.20 7.77 12.53
CA ASN A 171 -11.54 8.20 12.94
C ASN A 171 -12.40 8.69 11.77
N ALA A 172 -11.79 9.08 10.65
CA ALA A 172 -12.52 9.52 9.46
C ALA A 172 -13.16 8.34 8.72
N LEU A 173 -12.48 7.19 8.68
CA LEU A 173 -12.90 6.01 7.94
C LEU A 173 -13.44 4.88 8.83
N GLY A 174 -13.26 4.98 10.16
CA GLY A 174 -13.71 3.96 11.12
C GLY A 174 -12.90 2.67 11.06
N PHE A 175 -11.58 2.79 10.92
CA PHE A 175 -10.64 1.69 10.99
C PHE A 175 -9.59 1.91 12.08
N ASP A 176 -9.17 0.83 12.68
CA ASP A 176 -7.92 0.72 13.40
C ASP A 176 -6.93 -0.03 12.50
N LEU A 177 -5.71 0.47 12.40
CA LEU A 177 -4.64 -0.12 11.62
C LEU A 177 -3.54 -0.61 12.55
N THR A 178 -3.13 -1.86 12.35
CA THR A 178 -1.86 -2.38 12.85
C THR A 178 -0.89 -2.40 11.67
N TYR A 179 0.17 -1.59 11.73
CA TYR A 179 1.11 -1.40 10.63
C TYR A 179 2.50 -1.91 11.01
N SER A 180 2.91 -3.02 10.40
CA SER A 180 4.26 -3.56 10.56
C SER A 180 5.21 -2.80 9.65
N LEU A 181 5.87 -1.76 10.19
CA LEU A 181 6.85 -0.94 9.46
C LEU A 181 8.12 -1.75 9.25
N THR A 182 8.54 -1.97 8.01
CA THR A 182 9.77 -2.67 7.65
C THR A 182 10.90 -1.74 7.21
N GLN A 183 10.54 -0.60 6.59
CA GLN A 183 11.51 0.40 6.17
C GLN A 183 10.89 1.79 6.14
N PHE A 184 11.69 2.80 6.50
CA PHE A 184 11.38 4.20 6.34
C PHE A 184 12.69 4.96 6.17
N GLU A 185 12.89 5.58 5.03
CA GLU A 185 14.10 6.29 4.70
C GLU A 185 13.81 7.55 3.88
N HIS A 186 14.43 8.65 4.24
CA HIS A 186 14.45 9.87 3.44
C HIS A 186 15.87 10.37 3.21
N ASN A 187 16.26 10.46 1.96
CA ASN A 187 17.55 11.00 1.55
C ASN A 187 17.38 12.48 1.16
N TYR A 188 17.89 13.38 1.98
CA TYR A 188 17.77 14.83 1.77
C TYR A 188 18.63 15.35 0.59
N LYS A 189 19.68 14.61 0.15
CA LYS A 189 20.48 14.99 -1.02
C LYS A 189 19.76 14.72 -2.32
N THR A 190 19.22 13.53 -2.46
CA THR A 190 18.49 13.08 -3.66
C THR A 190 17.02 13.45 -3.62
N ARG A 191 16.49 13.83 -2.44
CA ARG A 191 15.07 14.04 -2.16
C ARG A 191 14.21 12.80 -2.39
N ILE A 192 14.83 11.62 -2.40
CA ILE A 192 14.12 10.35 -2.51
C ILE A 192 13.62 9.97 -1.13
N PHE A 193 12.33 9.64 -1.07
CA PHE A 193 11.66 9.10 0.09
C PHE A 193 11.18 7.69 -0.22
N PHE A 194 11.38 6.79 0.71
CA PHE A 194 10.95 5.40 0.61
C PHE A 194 10.42 4.92 1.95
N TYR A 195 9.28 4.23 1.93
CA TYR A 195 8.81 3.48 3.08
C TYR A 195 8.13 2.18 2.65
N GLN A 196 8.20 1.18 3.50
CA GLN A 196 7.58 -0.10 3.28
C GLN A 196 7.02 -0.65 4.59
N GLY A 197 5.92 -1.39 4.49
CA GLY A 197 5.31 -2.08 5.61
C GLY A 197 4.02 -2.76 5.22
N TYR A 198 3.41 -3.44 6.18
CA TYR A 198 2.24 -4.29 5.98
C TYR A 198 1.10 -3.84 6.89
N PRO A 199 0.04 -3.24 6.35
CA PRO A 199 -1.13 -2.85 7.12
C PRO A 199 -2.11 -4.02 7.28
N LEU A 200 -2.63 -4.17 8.51
CA LEU A 200 -3.82 -4.94 8.83
C LEU A 200 -4.91 -3.97 9.29
N PHE A 201 -6.08 -4.05 8.68
CA PHE A 201 -7.22 -3.20 9.00
C PHE A 201 -8.20 -3.93 9.91
N SER A 202 -8.70 -3.24 10.93
CA SER A 202 -9.78 -3.72 11.79
C SER A 202 -10.92 -2.70 11.78
N GLU A 203 -12.15 -3.16 11.47
CA GLU A 203 -13.29 -2.26 11.51
C GLU A 203 -13.68 -1.90 12.95
N ARG A 204 -13.88 -0.61 13.19
CA ARG A 204 -14.36 -0.10 14.48
C ARG A 204 -15.87 -0.21 14.56
N LYS A 205 -16.39 -0.46 15.77
CA LYS A 205 -17.83 -0.39 16.02
C LYS A 205 -18.28 1.07 16.04
N PRO A 206 -19.26 1.47 15.20
CA PRO A 206 -19.79 2.83 15.22
C PRO A 206 -20.62 3.06 16.49
N LYS A 207 -20.59 4.27 17.05
CA LYS A 207 -21.42 4.66 18.20
C LYS A 207 -22.92 4.70 17.86
N ASN A 208 -23.25 5.02 16.61
CA ASN A 208 -24.61 5.12 16.11
C ASN A 208 -24.62 5.03 14.56
N ASN A 209 -25.82 4.91 13.98
CA ASN A 209 -26.00 4.81 12.52
C ASN A 209 -25.48 6.05 11.76
N ARG A 210 -25.62 7.26 12.33
CA ARG A 210 -25.12 8.48 11.68
C ARG A 210 -23.59 8.42 11.48
N GLN A 211 -22.86 7.95 12.49
CA GLN A 211 -21.40 7.76 12.38
C GLN A 211 -21.06 6.69 11.34
N TYR A 212 -21.79 5.59 11.32
CA TYR A 212 -21.60 4.52 10.33
C TYR A 212 -21.78 5.03 8.90
N GLN A 213 -22.87 5.75 8.63
CA GLN A 213 -23.13 6.32 7.30
C GLN A 213 -22.05 7.34 6.89
N LYS A 214 -21.55 8.15 7.85
CA LYS A 214 -20.44 9.07 7.60
C LYS A 214 -19.17 8.32 7.21
N TRP A 215 -18.84 7.23 7.88
CA TRP A 215 -17.68 6.40 7.53
C TRP A 215 -17.83 5.79 6.14
N LEU A 216 -18.98 5.25 5.80
CA LEU A 216 -19.23 4.70 4.46
C LEU A 216 -19.08 5.77 3.36
N ALA A 217 -19.63 6.96 3.58
CA ALA A 217 -19.49 8.07 2.64
C ALA A 217 -18.02 8.50 2.46
N ASN A 218 -17.27 8.61 3.56
CA ASN A 218 -15.86 8.96 3.53
C ASN A 218 -15.02 7.87 2.85
N ARG A 219 -15.30 6.59 3.09
CA ARG A 219 -14.64 5.45 2.42
C ARG A 219 -14.88 5.49 0.91
N ALA A 220 -16.12 5.71 0.49
CA ALA A 220 -16.49 5.83 -0.91
C ALA A 220 -15.79 7.02 -1.58
N ASP A 221 -15.73 8.17 -0.90
CA ASP A 221 -15.03 9.34 -1.41
C ASP A 221 -13.51 9.12 -1.49
N THR A 222 -12.90 8.52 -0.45
CA THR A 222 -11.46 8.21 -0.43
C THR A 222 -11.07 7.22 -1.52
N TYR A 223 -11.93 6.24 -1.81
CA TYR A 223 -11.70 5.26 -2.87
C TYR A 223 -11.65 5.91 -4.25
N LYS A 224 -12.53 6.87 -4.53
CA LYS A 224 -12.61 7.56 -5.82
C LYS A 224 -11.32 8.34 -6.11
N GLY A 225 -10.67 8.00 -7.21
CA GLY A 225 -9.41 8.61 -7.64
C GLY A 225 -8.17 8.10 -6.88
N SER A 226 -8.31 7.12 -5.98
CA SER A 226 -7.16 6.49 -5.32
C SER A 226 -6.38 5.57 -6.27
N LEU A 227 -5.13 5.23 -5.89
CA LEU A 227 -4.33 4.24 -6.61
C LEU A 227 -5.05 2.88 -6.71
N MET A 228 -5.71 2.44 -5.65
CA MET A 228 -6.50 1.22 -5.66
C MET A 228 -7.65 1.29 -6.69
N HIS A 229 -8.33 2.43 -6.80
CA HIS A 229 -9.35 2.65 -7.83
C HIS A 229 -8.76 2.56 -9.23
N PHE A 230 -7.62 3.22 -9.46
CA PHE A 230 -6.90 3.17 -10.73
C PHE A 230 -6.48 1.74 -11.09
N MET A 231 -5.84 1.01 -10.16
CA MET A 231 -5.41 -0.37 -10.40
C MET A 231 -6.60 -1.31 -10.68
N ARG A 232 -7.72 -1.14 -9.99
CA ARG A 232 -8.95 -1.88 -10.31
C ARG A 232 -9.51 -1.54 -11.68
N SER A 233 -9.40 -0.28 -12.12
CA SER A 233 -9.81 0.12 -13.47
C SER A 233 -8.90 -0.46 -14.54
N VAL A 234 -7.60 -0.57 -14.26
CA VAL A 234 -6.63 -1.30 -15.10
C VAL A 234 -7.03 -2.77 -15.23
N PHE A 235 -7.27 -3.45 -14.10
CA PHE A 235 -7.66 -4.86 -14.09
C PHE A 235 -8.94 -5.12 -14.90
N ARG A 236 -9.93 -4.23 -14.79
CA ARG A 236 -11.21 -4.33 -15.50
C ARG A 236 -11.16 -3.87 -16.94
N ASN A 237 -10.03 -3.35 -17.40
CA ASN A 237 -9.88 -2.64 -18.68
C ASN A 237 -10.92 -1.52 -18.87
N LYS A 238 -11.16 -0.71 -17.81
CA LYS A 238 -12.19 0.35 -17.76
C LYS A 238 -11.64 1.70 -17.34
N ILE A 239 -10.38 1.97 -17.65
CA ILE A 239 -9.66 3.16 -17.18
C ILE A 239 -10.43 4.44 -17.53
N ASN A 240 -10.80 4.60 -18.81
CA ASN A 240 -11.50 5.80 -19.27
C ASN A 240 -12.96 5.85 -18.78
N GLU A 241 -13.64 4.71 -18.75
CA GLU A 241 -15.04 4.60 -18.31
C GLU A 241 -15.19 4.93 -16.81
N GLU A 242 -14.21 4.57 -16.01
CA GLU A 242 -14.16 4.87 -14.57
C GLU A 242 -13.66 6.30 -14.28
N GLY A 243 -13.43 7.12 -15.32
CA GLY A 243 -13.13 8.56 -15.21
C GLY A 243 -11.66 8.93 -15.14
N PHE A 244 -10.76 8.01 -15.45
CA PHE A 244 -9.34 8.29 -15.54
C PHE A 244 -8.92 8.73 -16.94
N GLU A 245 -8.00 9.66 -17.02
CA GLU A 245 -7.26 10.03 -18.23
C GLU A 245 -5.79 9.82 -17.99
N ILE A 246 -5.12 9.20 -18.95
CA ILE A 246 -3.71 8.89 -18.85
C ILE A 246 -2.97 9.65 -19.95
N LYS A 247 -1.87 10.31 -19.60
CA LYS A 247 -0.96 10.95 -20.53
C LYS A 247 0.48 10.52 -20.26
N ARG A 248 1.30 10.51 -21.29
CA ARG A 248 2.72 10.20 -21.16
C ARG A 248 3.50 11.45 -20.74
N ILE A 249 4.44 11.28 -19.82
CA ILE A 249 5.46 12.28 -19.51
C ILE A 249 6.80 11.70 -19.95
N ILE A 250 7.55 12.47 -20.73
CA ILE A 250 8.89 12.11 -21.19
C ILE A 250 9.88 12.99 -20.44
N ARG A 251 10.87 12.38 -19.79
CA ARG A 251 11.98 13.09 -19.18
C ARG A 251 13.08 13.28 -20.21
N GLN A 252 13.49 14.51 -20.44
CA GLN A 252 14.55 14.86 -21.39
C GLN A 252 15.45 15.95 -20.85
N LYS A 253 16.69 16.00 -21.36
CA LYS A 253 17.60 17.09 -21.04
C LYS A 253 17.27 18.32 -21.88
N ALA A 254 17.12 19.45 -21.21
CA ALA A 254 16.90 20.76 -21.87
C ALA A 254 17.84 21.81 -21.27
N PRO A 255 18.22 22.84 -22.04
CA PRO A 255 19.02 23.95 -21.53
C PRO A 255 18.21 24.73 -20.49
N SER A 256 18.82 24.96 -19.32
CA SER A 256 18.24 25.79 -18.26
C SER A 256 18.59 27.26 -18.46
N ALA A 257 17.94 28.14 -17.70
CA ALA A 257 18.29 29.56 -17.64
C ALA A 257 19.65 29.82 -16.98
N THR A 258 20.24 28.83 -16.31
CA THR A 258 21.53 28.94 -15.66
C THR A 258 22.65 28.74 -16.68
N ILE A 259 23.53 29.72 -16.81
CA ILE A 259 24.68 29.71 -17.73
C ILE A 259 25.95 29.36 -16.94
N ARG A 260 26.75 28.45 -17.48
CA ARG A 260 28.06 28.11 -16.95
C ARG A 260 29.07 29.22 -17.19
N LEU A 261 30.20 29.21 -16.48
CA LEU A 261 31.28 30.18 -16.63
C LEU A 261 31.85 30.21 -18.07
N ASN A 262 31.73 29.15 -18.83
CA ASN A 262 32.14 29.07 -20.24
C ASN A 262 31.09 29.61 -21.24
N GLY A 263 29.98 30.18 -20.77
CA GLY A 263 28.91 30.72 -21.58
C GLY A 263 27.87 29.70 -22.08
N GLU A 264 28.01 28.41 -21.77
CA GLU A 264 27.06 27.39 -22.15
C GLU A 264 25.94 27.24 -21.13
N PRO A 265 24.68 26.97 -21.52
CA PRO A 265 23.60 26.71 -20.60
C PRO A 265 23.83 25.39 -19.84
N LEU A 266 23.46 25.38 -18.57
CA LEU A 266 23.40 24.13 -17.80
C LEU A 266 22.26 23.28 -18.36
N MET A 267 22.54 22.00 -18.64
CA MET A 267 21.50 21.07 -19.08
C MET A 267 20.81 20.49 -17.84
N GLU A 268 19.52 20.66 -17.77
CA GLU A 268 18.65 20.14 -16.69
C GLU A 268 17.68 19.09 -17.23
N GLU A 269 17.30 18.14 -16.37
CA GLU A 269 16.23 17.21 -16.70
C GLU A 269 14.88 17.89 -16.53
N VAL A 270 14.10 17.93 -17.61
CA VAL A 270 12.75 18.50 -17.62
C VAL A 270 11.74 17.43 -18.02
N ASP A 271 10.59 17.47 -17.39
CA ASP A 271 9.47 16.60 -17.68
C ASP A 271 8.56 17.28 -18.72
N VAL A 272 8.40 16.64 -19.87
CA VAL A 272 7.54 17.11 -20.94
C VAL A 272 6.29 16.27 -21.02
N LEU A 273 5.14 16.90 -20.77
CA LEU A 273 3.83 16.26 -20.90
C LEU A 273 3.44 16.15 -22.38
N ILE A 274 3.19 14.92 -22.82
CA ILE A 274 2.62 14.67 -24.15
C ILE A 274 1.09 14.81 -24.03
N ASN A 275 0.58 15.92 -24.55
CA ASN A 275 -0.85 16.26 -24.40
C ASN A 275 -1.79 15.44 -25.31
N LYS A 276 -1.48 14.15 -25.46
CA LYS A 276 -2.31 13.17 -26.17
C LYS A 276 -2.68 12.07 -25.16
N PRO A 277 -3.97 11.90 -24.84
CA PRO A 277 -4.40 10.81 -23.97
C PRO A 277 -3.99 9.45 -24.55
N LEU A 278 -3.58 8.54 -23.66
CA LEU A 278 -3.33 7.15 -23.99
C LEU A 278 -4.61 6.35 -23.84
N ASN A 279 -4.76 5.36 -24.71
CA ASN A 279 -5.78 4.31 -24.49
C ASN A 279 -5.29 3.33 -23.42
N GLY A 280 -6.18 2.83 -22.57
CA GLY A 280 -5.87 1.83 -21.55
C GLY A 280 -5.13 0.61 -22.12
N ASP A 281 -5.57 0.12 -23.27
CA ASP A 281 -4.94 -1.03 -23.98
C ASP A 281 -3.49 -0.81 -24.39
N SER A 282 -3.01 0.45 -24.40
CA SER A 282 -1.61 0.74 -24.72
C SER A 282 -0.65 0.54 -23.54
N ILE A 283 -1.18 0.37 -22.32
CA ILE A 283 -0.40 0.22 -21.09
C ILE A 283 -0.83 -0.98 -20.25
N ALA A 284 -2.01 -1.55 -20.52
CA ALA A 284 -2.58 -2.65 -19.76
C ALA A 284 -3.01 -3.80 -20.68
N PHE A 285 -2.81 -5.03 -20.22
CA PHE A 285 -3.14 -6.26 -20.94
C PHE A 285 -3.46 -7.40 -19.97
N ALA A 286 -4.20 -8.41 -20.42
CA ALA A 286 -4.47 -9.60 -19.63
C ALA A 286 -3.21 -10.49 -19.56
N ILE A 287 -2.82 -10.93 -18.38
CA ILE A 287 -1.80 -11.96 -18.16
C ILE A 287 -2.51 -13.32 -18.03
N ASP A 288 -3.52 -13.40 -17.19
CA ASP A 288 -4.39 -14.54 -16.96
C ASP A 288 -5.78 -14.06 -16.49
N ASP A 289 -6.71 -14.99 -16.20
CA ASP A 289 -8.08 -14.67 -15.78
C ASP A 289 -8.15 -13.84 -14.47
N ASN A 290 -7.11 -13.86 -13.66
CA ASN A 290 -7.06 -13.22 -12.35
C ASN A 290 -6.01 -12.11 -12.24
N THR A 291 -5.26 -11.85 -13.33
CA THR A 291 -4.13 -10.91 -13.32
C THR A 291 -4.10 -10.09 -14.60
N ALA A 292 -4.07 -8.77 -14.47
CA ALA A 292 -3.74 -7.85 -15.55
C ALA A 292 -2.28 -7.39 -15.45
N GLY A 293 -1.63 -7.19 -16.58
CA GLY A 293 -0.31 -6.57 -16.69
C GLY A 293 -0.43 -5.07 -16.90
N LEU A 294 0.37 -4.29 -16.19
CA LEU A 294 0.57 -2.87 -16.45
C LEU A 294 2.03 -2.64 -16.82
N GLN A 295 2.27 -2.07 -17.99
CA GLN A 295 3.61 -1.80 -18.50
C GLN A 295 3.63 -0.49 -19.30
N PHE A 296 4.59 0.37 -19.00
CA PHE A 296 4.79 1.62 -19.73
C PHE A 296 6.24 2.07 -19.62
N LYS A 297 6.63 3.02 -20.44
CA LYS A 297 7.97 3.61 -20.44
C LYS A 297 7.94 4.98 -19.78
N ASP A 298 8.99 5.31 -19.02
CA ASP A 298 9.21 6.59 -18.34
C ASP A 298 8.12 6.90 -17.30
N TYR A 299 7.27 7.91 -17.53
CA TYR A 299 6.27 8.35 -16.57
C TYR A 299 4.88 8.43 -17.21
N LEU A 300 3.85 8.18 -16.40
CA LEU A 300 2.47 8.48 -16.73
C LEU A 300 1.93 9.59 -15.82
N GLN A 301 1.24 10.55 -16.39
CA GLN A 301 0.30 11.38 -15.67
C GLN A 301 -1.05 10.66 -15.67
N VAL A 302 -1.57 10.41 -14.49
CA VAL A 302 -2.92 9.83 -14.29
C VAL A 302 -3.80 10.90 -13.68
N VAL A 303 -4.86 11.27 -14.38
CA VAL A 303 -5.82 12.30 -13.96
C VAL A 303 -7.16 11.64 -13.70
N TYR A 304 -7.72 11.83 -12.50
CA TYR A 304 -9.10 11.44 -12.20
C TYR A 304 -10.03 12.63 -12.34
N LYS A 305 -10.84 12.65 -13.41
CA LYS A 305 -11.65 13.82 -13.81
C LYS A 305 -12.81 14.14 -12.86
N ASN A 306 -13.30 13.17 -12.11
CA ASN A 306 -14.51 13.26 -11.31
C ASN A 306 -14.27 13.76 -9.88
N LYS A 307 -13.06 14.21 -9.57
CA LYS A 307 -12.72 14.74 -8.24
C LYS A 307 -11.62 15.80 -8.33
N VAL A 308 -11.80 16.88 -7.60
CA VAL A 308 -10.80 17.95 -7.50
C VAL A 308 -9.81 17.69 -6.37
N MET A 309 -8.62 18.27 -6.49
CA MET A 309 -7.57 18.19 -5.48
C MET A 309 -8.02 18.77 -4.14
N SER A 310 -7.60 18.15 -3.06
CA SER A 310 -7.83 18.65 -1.71
C SER A 310 -7.09 19.98 -1.47
N PRO A 311 -7.73 20.99 -0.87
CA PRO A 311 -7.06 22.24 -0.50
C PRO A 311 -5.83 22.06 0.40
N LEU A 312 -5.79 21.01 1.22
CA LEU A 312 -4.64 20.68 2.06
C LEU A 312 -3.45 20.20 1.22
N TYR A 313 -3.70 19.42 0.19
CA TYR A 313 -2.68 18.95 -0.73
C TYR A 313 -2.10 20.11 -1.56
N ILE A 314 -2.95 21.02 -2.05
CA ILE A 314 -2.57 22.19 -2.83
C ILE A 314 -1.61 23.11 -2.06
N ARG A 315 -1.79 23.27 -0.74
CA ARG A 315 -0.89 24.09 0.10
C ARG A 315 0.55 23.57 0.14
N SER A 316 0.76 22.30 -0.11
CA SER A 316 2.09 21.67 -0.10
C SER A 316 2.80 21.68 -1.46
N LYS A 317 2.10 22.01 -2.55
CA LYS A 317 2.61 21.98 -3.94
C LYS A 317 2.42 23.33 -4.63
N ARG A 318 3.47 23.87 -5.23
CA ARG A 318 3.46 25.21 -5.85
C ARG A 318 2.72 25.30 -7.18
N ASP A 319 2.64 24.18 -7.90
CA ASP A 319 2.18 24.13 -9.29
C ASP A 319 0.74 23.58 -9.43
N ILE A 320 -0.01 23.51 -8.35
CA ILE A 320 -1.38 23.00 -8.33
C ILE A 320 -2.32 24.10 -7.86
N THR A 321 -3.41 24.31 -8.60
CA THR A 321 -4.41 25.33 -8.32
C THR A 321 -5.72 24.75 -7.76
N LEU A 322 -6.49 25.58 -7.08
CA LEU A 322 -7.80 25.18 -6.57
C LEU A 322 -8.73 24.89 -7.76
N GLY A 323 -9.32 23.71 -7.78
CA GLY A 323 -10.19 23.24 -8.86
C GLY A 323 -9.51 22.26 -9.84
N ASP A 324 -8.20 22.09 -9.74
CA ASP A 324 -7.53 21.07 -10.54
C ASP A 324 -8.01 19.65 -10.18
N PRO A 325 -8.17 18.76 -11.17
CA PRO A 325 -8.56 17.38 -10.91
C PRO A 325 -7.46 16.62 -10.15
N VAL A 326 -7.84 15.56 -9.45
CA VAL A 326 -6.89 14.67 -8.78
C VAL A 326 -5.92 14.12 -9.81
N THR A 327 -4.64 14.43 -9.64
CA THR A 327 -3.57 14.06 -10.57
C THR A 327 -2.44 13.39 -9.82
N ALA A 328 -1.95 12.28 -10.34
CA ALA A 328 -0.78 11.55 -9.86
C ALA A 328 0.20 11.29 -11.01
N LYS A 329 1.47 11.16 -10.66
CA LYS A 329 2.54 10.77 -11.57
C LYS A 329 3.03 9.38 -11.19
N LEU A 330 2.91 8.43 -12.10
CA LEU A 330 3.43 7.06 -11.94
C LEU A 330 4.76 6.94 -12.65
N PHE A 331 5.73 6.33 -11.99
CA PHE A 331 7.04 6.04 -12.55
C PHE A 331 7.26 4.53 -12.67
N MET A 332 7.73 4.08 -13.81
CA MET A 332 8.15 2.71 -14.07
C MET A 332 9.69 2.66 -14.04
N PRO A 333 10.30 2.12 -12.96
CA PRO A 333 11.76 2.07 -12.83
C PRO A 333 12.44 1.26 -13.92
N ASP A 334 11.77 0.24 -14.43
CA ASP A 334 12.26 -0.64 -15.49
C ASP A 334 11.12 -0.99 -16.47
N ALA A 335 11.17 -0.34 -17.64
CA ALA A 335 10.15 -0.52 -18.67
C ALA A 335 10.11 -1.95 -19.28
N SER A 336 11.11 -2.80 -19.01
CA SER A 336 11.11 -4.20 -19.44
C SER A 336 10.28 -5.10 -18.53
N LYS A 337 9.95 -4.62 -17.31
CA LYS A 337 9.16 -5.35 -16.32
C LYS A 337 7.68 -5.04 -16.43
N VAL A 338 6.87 -5.95 -15.95
CA VAL A 338 5.41 -5.84 -15.90
C VAL A 338 4.96 -5.75 -14.44
N VAL A 339 4.08 -4.81 -14.13
CA VAL A 339 3.36 -4.77 -12.87
C VAL A 339 2.16 -5.69 -12.98
N SER A 340 2.11 -6.71 -12.13
CA SER A 340 0.93 -7.57 -12.00
C SER A 340 -0.13 -6.89 -11.16
N VAL A 341 -1.33 -6.72 -11.69
CA VAL A 341 -2.47 -6.06 -11.03
C VAL A 341 -3.58 -7.07 -10.82
N LEU A 342 -4.11 -7.14 -9.61
CA LEU A 342 -5.16 -8.07 -9.22
C LEU A 342 -6.52 -7.40 -9.14
N ALA A 343 -7.59 -8.22 -9.15
CA ALA A 343 -8.98 -7.77 -9.08
C ALA A 343 -9.28 -6.89 -7.86
N ASN A 344 -8.63 -7.12 -6.72
CA ASN A 344 -8.77 -6.33 -5.51
C ASN A 344 -8.00 -4.98 -5.55
N GLY A 345 -7.27 -4.70 -6.63
CA GLY A 345 -6.44 -3.50 -6.79
C GLY A 345 -5.04 -3.61 -6.17
N SER A 346 -4.67 -4.76 -5.62
CA SER A 346 -3.27 -5.03 -5.24
C SER A 346 -2.41 -5.13 -6.48
N TYR A 347 -1.15 -4.72 -6.36
CA TYR A 347 -0.20 -4.77 -7.46
C TYR A 347 1.17 -5.24 -6.98
N PHE A 348 1.92 -5.89 -7.87
CA PHE A 348 3.24 -6.45 -7.59
C PHE A 348 4.20 -6.09 -8.71
N PHE A 349 5.36 -5.58 -8.35
CA PHE A 349 6.42 -5.20 -9.27
C PHE A 349 7.73 -5.92 -8.91
N GLY A 350 7.75 -7.23 -9.08
CA GLY A 350 8.88 -8.05 -8.64
C GLY A 350 9.15 -7.86 -7.14
N LYS A 351 10.40 -7.50 -6.78
CA LYS A 351 10.78 -7.10 -5.43
C LYS A 351 10.78 -5.58 -5.24
N ASP A 352 10.57 -4.81 -6.32
CA ASP A 352 10.64 -3.36 -6.33
C ASP A 352 9.22 -2.78 -6.30
N ILE A 353 9.04 -1.66 -5.61
CA ILE A 353 7.76 -0.98 -5.47
C ILE A 353 7.68 0.13 -6.51
N LEU A 354 6.49 0.30 -7.12
CA LEU A 354 6.17 1.51 -7.89
C LEU A 354 6.29 2.73 -6.97
N THR A 355 7.23 3.62 -7.26
CA THR A 355 7.28 4.91 -6.58
C THR A 355 6.20 5.83 -7.12
N LEU A 356 5.37 6.35 -6.22
CA LEU A 356 4.43 7.41 -6.50
C LEU A 356 5.10 8.73 -6.12
N ASP A 357 5.41 9.57 -7.11
CA ASP A 357 5.67 10.99 -6.87
C ASP A 357 4.31 11.69 -6.78
N TYR A 358 3.91 12.04 -5.56
CA TYR A 358 2.75 12.89 -5.31
C TYR A 358 3.12 14.37 -5.41
#